data_4911f2b5fb5226bfd141421a661b19a5
#
_entry.id   4911f2b5fb5226bfd141421a661b19a5
#
_cell.length_a   1.000
_cell.length_b   1.000
_cell.length_c   1.000
_cell.angle_alpha   90.00
_cell.angle_beta   90.00
_cell.angle_gamma   90.00
#
_symmetry.space_group_name_H-M   'P 1'
#
loop_
_entity.id
_entity.type
_entity.pdbx_description
1 polymer ?
#
loop_
_entity_poly.entity_id
_entity_poly.type
_entity_poly.pdbx_seq_one_letter_code
_entity_poly.pdbx_strand_id
1 'polypeptide(L)'
;MPIPLKFAICVAALSLFNSVHAAPEFSKGPGLLFLVGSSAQFSESDKWVQISKHHEKNNKLMIYAHGGAGMTDSDKKRVSLFKQWGFDTVSFDAFAMNDLDGTWVNRNLTDGAKQNLIMNVLRGAIAFTLNQNAYTDIVLYGQSNGAKVVINAVNPYDPKPQIKLILSEAPPPSGNPLPLAMKTPTFLFFGEKDNWGGMREDDLMWSRKLSYLVEPSIKEWVTQQAEAGHPVKAILYPNSGHSFHSGKLTPVSRNMAGIGTITGNIGASNEDRVQYEKDVKRIVSEIIKLD
;
A
#
# COMPACT_ATOMS: atom_id res chain seq x y z
N MET A 1 58.78 32.87 8.01
CA MET A 1 58.50 31.94 6.90
C MET A 1 57.54 30.92 7.38
N PRO A 2 56.25 30.91 7.01
CA PRO A 2 55.31 29.87 7.37
C PRO A 2 55.21 28.84 6.19
N ILE A 3 55.18 27.58 6.58
CA ILE A 3 55.06 26.41 5.70
C ILE A 3 53.57 26.21 5.39
N PRO A 4 53.14 26.02 4.16
CA PRO A 4 51.74 25.74 3.86
C PRO A 4 51.41 24.26 4.09
N LEU A 5 50.38 24.02 4.88
CA LEU A 5 49.76 22.73 5.14
C LEU A 5 48.97 22.31 3.91
N LYS A 6 49.44 21.26 3.22
CA LYS A 6 48.70 20.64 2.10
C LYS A 6 47.61 19.76 2.65
N PHE A 7 46.36 20.14 2.37
CA PHE A 7 45.21 19.25 2.52
C PHE A 7 45.23 18.14 1.47
N ALA A 8 45.55 16.93 1.89
CA ALA A 8 45.29 15.73 1.11
C ALA A 8 43.87 15.28 1.37
N ILE A 9 42.98 15.53 0.40
CA ILE A 9 41.62 14.96 0.40
C ILE A 9 41.77 13.51 -0.07
N CYS A 10 41.58 12.55 0.84
CA CYS A 10 41.42 11.15 0.51
C CYS A 10 40.10 10.93 -0.23
N VAL A 11 40.17 10.83 -1.56
CA VAL A 11 39.12 10.22 -2.37
C VAL A 11 39.35 8.71 -2.36
N ALA A 12 38.80 8.03 -1.37
CA ALA A 12 38.78 6.59 -1.31
C ALA A 12 37.50 6.19 -0.58
N ALA A 13 36.45 5.88 -1.33
CA ALA A 13 35.37 4.95 -0.97
C ALA A 13 34.18 5.08 -1.93
N LEU A 14 34.32 4.74 -3.18
CA LEU A 14 33.20 4.55 -4.12
C LEU A 14 33.41 3.32 -4.99
N SER A 15 33.77 2.19 -4.38
CA SER A 15 33.91 0.92 -5.11
C SER A 15 33.61 -0.31 -4.25
N LEU A 16 32.59 -0.26 -3.41
CA LEU A 16 32.15 -1.44 -2.61
C LEU A 16 30.63 -1.51 -2.48
N PHE A 17 29.89 -1.53 -3.57
CA PHE A 17 28.49 -1.97 -3.57
C PHE A 17 28.12 -2.72 -4.86
N ASN A 18 28.93 -3.71 -5.23
CA ASN A 18 28.52 -4.77 -6.14
C ASN A 18 28.84 -6.12 -5.51
N SER A 19 28.25 -6.40 -4.34
CA SER A 19 28.14 -7.76 -3.84
C SER A 19 26.74 -8.25 -4.18
N VAL A 20 26.67 -9.14 -5.17
CA VAL A 20 25.52 -10.02 -5.40
C VAL A 20 25.35 -10.83 -4.09
N HIS A 21 24.42 -10.42 -3.25
CA HIS A 21 24.08 -11.18 -2.05
C HIS A 21 23.21 -12.35 -2.48
N ALA A 22 23.67 -13.56 -2.18
CA ALA A 22 22.90 -14.79 -2.31
C ALA A 22 21.60 -14.66 -1.49
N ALA A 23 20.53 -15.27 -1.97
CA ALA A 23 19.26 -15.32 -1.26
C ALA A 23 19.46 -15.90 0.15
N PRO A 24 18.84 -15.33 1.19
CA PRO A 24 18.97 -15.82 2.55
C PRO A 24 18.39 -17.23 2.67
N GLU A 25 19.17 -18.18 3.17
CA GLU A 25 18.65 -19.49 3.57
C GLU A 25 17.67 -19.33 4.74
N PHE A 26 16.46 -19.84 4.56
CA PHE A 26 15.44 -19.87 5.61
C PHE A 26 15.80 -20.92 6.66
N SER A 27 16.32 -20.53 7.81
CA SER A 27 16.40 -21.43 8.95
C SER A 27 15.00 -21.60 9.56
N LYS A 28 14.51 -22.84 9.64
CA LYS A 28 13.26 -23.23 10.31
C LYS A 28 13.42 -23.16 11.84
N GLY A 29 13.37 -21.96 12.40
CA GLY A 29 13.39 -21.75 13.85
C GLY A 29 12.52 -20.58 14.27
N PRO A 30 11.98 -20.53 15.52
CA PRO A 30 11.18 -19.42 16.00
C PRO A 30 12.08 -18.24 16.35
N GLY A 31 12.67 -17.62 15.35
CA GLY A 31 13.54 -16.46 15.48
C GLY A 31 13.05 -15.38 14.55
N LEU A 32 13.15 -14.16 15.00
CA LEU A 32 12.82 -12.93 14.30
C LEU A 32 13.41 -12.97 12.87
N LEU A 33 12.58 -13.19 11.88
CA LEU A 33 13.01 -13.22 10.49
C LEU A 33 13.28 -11.77 10.06
N PHE A 34 14.52 -11.35 10.14
CA PHE A 34 14.97 -10.16 9.43
C PHE A 34 15.06 -10.53 7.96
N LEU A 35 14.01 -10.21 7.20
CA LEU A 35 14.06 -10.19 5.74
C LEU A 35 14.92 -8.98 5.30
N VAL A 36 16.23 -9.09 5.51
CA VAL A 36 17.23 -8.22 4.89
C VAL A 36 17.81 -9.01 3.74
N GLY A 37 17.26 -8.85 2.56
CA GLY A 37 17.81 -9.48 1.36
C GLY A 37 16.78 -9.60 0.26
N SER A 38 17.14 -9.22 -0.93
CA SER A 38 16.50 -9.32 -2.23
C SER A 38 15.00 -9.68 -2.20
N SER A 39 14.19 -8.65 -1.98
CA SER A 39 12.77 -8.74 -2.34
C SER A 39 12.65 -9.10 -3.82
N ALA A 40 11.72 -9.95 -4.16
CA ALA A 40 11.42 -10.26 -5.55
C ALA A 40 11.27 -8.95 -6.33
N GLN A 41 12.04 -8.82 -7.40
CA GLN A 41 11.93 -7.67 -8.28
C GLN A 41 10.68 -7.85 -9.14
N PHE A 42 9.97 -6.76 -9.38
CA PHE A 42 8.84 -6.77 -10.30
C PHE A 42 9.32 -7.20 -11.70
N SER A 43 8.66 -8.23 -12.25
CA SER A 43 8.80 -8.65 -13.64
C SER A 43 7.44 -8.83 -14.27
N GLU A 44 7.21 -8.26 -15.45
CA GLU A 44 5.94 -8.41 -16.17
C GLU A 44 5.66 -9.87 -16.60
N SER A 45 6.69 -10.69 -16.71
CA SER A 45 6.60 -12.11 -17.06
C SER A 45 6.35 -13.02 -15.85
N ASP A 46 6.33 -12.47 -14.62
CA ASP A 46 6.05 -13.26 -13.43
C ASP A 46 4.59 -13.72 -13.43
N LYS A 47 4.36 -15.00 -13.16
CA LYS A 47 3.03 -15.62 -13.12
C LYS A 47 2.08 -14.98 -12.09
N TRP A 48 2.63 -14.27 -11.10
CA TRP A 48 1.88 -13.58 -10.06
C TRP A 48 1.62 -12.09 -10.37
N VAL A 49 2.11 -11.62 -11.52
CA VAL A 49 1.83 -10.29 -12.04
C VAL A 49 0.75 -10.37 -13.11
N GLN A 50 -0.27 -9.54 -13.00
CA GLN A 50 -1.35 -9.43 -13.96
C GLN A 50 -1.36 -8.04 -14.57
N ILE A 51 -1.04 -7.96 -15.85
CA ILE A 51 -1.15 -6.73 -16.65
C ILE A 51 -2.34 -6.89 -17.60
N SER A 52 -3.29 -5.98 -17.54
CA SER A 52 -4.42 -5.96 -18.45
C SER A 52 -4.47 -4.63 -19.17
N LYS A 53 -4.41 -4.69 -20.49
CA LYS A 53 -4.55 -3.52 -21.37
C LYS A 53 -5.99 -3.39 -21.84
N HIS A 54 -6.50 -2.18 -21.84
CA HIS A 54 -7.85 -1.87 -22.32
C HIS A 54 -7.84 -1.57 -23.84
N HIS A 55 -6.90 -0.69 -24.28
CA HIS A 55 -6.68 -0.35 -25.69
C HIS A 55 -5.19 -0.12 -25.96
N GLU A 56 -4.76 -0.19 -27.22
CA GLU A 56 -3.35 -0.05 -27.61
C GLU A 56 -2.74 1.34 -27.27
N LYS A 57 -3.58 2.38 -27.18
CA LYS A 57 -3.14 3.78 -26.91
C LYS A 57 -3.72 4.35 -25.62
N ASN A 58 -3.90 3.51 -24.62
CA ASN A 58 -4.41 3.99 -23.33
C ASN A 58 -3.28 4.68 -22.53
N ASN A 59 -3.57 5.87 -22.03
CA ASN A 59 -2.66 6.64 -21.17
C ASN A 59 -3.04 6.57 -19.68
N LYS A 60 -4.11 5.84 -19.35
CA LYS A 60 -4.66 5.70 -17.99
C LYS A 60 -4.27 4.33 -17.41
N LEU A 61 -3.63 4.34 -16.25
CA LEU A 61 -3.19 3.11 -15.59
C LEU A 61 -3.61 3.11 -14.12
N MET A 62 -4.08 1.97 -13.63
CA MET A 62 -4.21 1.72 -12.20
C MET A 62 -3.22 0.63 -11.77
N ILE A 63 -2.41 0.91 -10.73
CA ILE A 63 -1.54 -0.08 -10.08
C ILE A 63 -2.15 -0.43 -8.73
N TYR A 64 -2.43 -1.71 -8.52
CA TYR A 64 -3.10 -2.21 -7.32
C TYR A 64 -2.14 -2.92 -6.37
N ALA A 65 -2.20 -2.55 -5.08
CA ALA A 65 -1.46 -3.16 -3.98
C ALA A 65 -2.44 -3.86 -3.01
N HIS A 66 -2.29 -5.17 -2.84
CA HIS A 66 -3.15 -6.02 -2.03
C HIS A 66 -2.96 -5.85 -0.51
N GLY A 67 -3.89 -6.41 0.26
CA GLY A 67 -3.83 -6.43 1.72
C GLY A 67 -2.93 -7.53 2.30
N GLY A 68 -3.03 -7.74 3.61
CA GLY A 68 -2.20 -8.71 4.35
C GLY A 68 -2.44 -10.20 4.03
N ALA A 69 -3.43 -10.52 3.20
CA ALA A 69 -3.75 -11.90 2.81
C ALA A 69 -3.26 -12.28 1.39
N GLY A 70 -2.49 -11.40 0.72
CA GLY A 70 -2.18 -11.55 -0.70
C GLY A 70 -3.35 -11.13 -1.59
N MET A 71 -3.32 -11.47 -2.87
CA MET A 71 -4.38 -11.18 -3.84
C MET A 71 -5.62 -12.06 -3.61
N THR A 72 -6.71 -11.47 -3.18
CA THR A 72 -7.99 -12.13 -2.94
C THR A 72 -9.00 -11.86 -4.06
N ASP A 73 -10.13 -12.58 -4.07
CA ASP A 73 -11.23 -12.29 -5.01
C ASP A 73 -11.85 -10.92 -4.80
N SER A 74 -11.80 -10.39 -3.59
CA SER A 74 -12.18 -9.03 -3.26
C SER A 74 -11.29 -8.01 -3.98
N ASP A 75 -9.99 -8.27 -4.03
CA ASP A 75 -9.00 -7.42 -4.73
C ASP A 75 -9.21 -7.47 -6.25
N LYS A 76 -9.47 -8.66 -6.80
CA LYS A 76 -9.79 -8.83 -8.23
C LYS A 76 -11.03 -8.04 -8.65
N LYS A 77 -12.05 -7.94 -7.77
CA LYS A 77 -13.23 -7.10 -8.03
C LYS A 77 -12.86 -5.63 -8.17
N ARG A 78 -12.00 -5.09 -7.28
CA ARG A 78 -11.51 -3.71 -7.37
C ARG A 78 -10.77 -3.45 -8.67
N VAL A 79 -9.86 -4.34 -9.03
CA VAL A 79 -9.13 -4.27 -10.31
C VAL A 79 -10.10 -4.28 -11.49
N SER A 80 -11.13 -5.13 -11.44
CA SER A 80 -12.14 -5.25 -12.50
C SER A 80 -12.95 -3.97 -12.68
N LEU A 81 -13.26 -3.22 -11.62
CA LEU A 81 -13.95 -1.92 -11.72
C LEU A 81 -13.14 -0.93 -12.55
N PHE A 82 -11.83 -0.82 -12.30
CA PHE A 82 -10.98 0.08 -13.08
C PHE A 82 -10.88 -0.33 -14.55
N LYS A 83 -10.83 -1.63 -14.85
CA LYS A 83 -10.91 -2.12 -16.22
C LYS A 83 -12.21 -1.66 -16.91
N GLN A 84 -13.35 -1.76 -16.20
CA GLN A 84 -14.65 -1.30 -16.71
C GLN A 84 -14.70 0.22 -16.94
N TRP A 85 -13.87 0.98 -16.22
CA TRP A 85 -13.76 2.44 -16.38
C TRP A 85 -12.69 2.86 -17.40
N GLY A 86 -12.17 1.91 -18.17
CA GLY A 86 -11.24 2.20 -19.27
C GLY A 86 -9.78 2.31 -18.89
N PHE A 87 -9.38 1.84 -17.70
CA PHE A 87 -7.97 1.81 -17.30
C PHE A 87 -7.27 0.53 -17.76
N ASP A 88 -6.03 0.67 -18.14
CA ASP A 88 -5.08 -0.42 -18.02
C ASP A 88 -4.84 -0.72 -16.55
N THR A 89 -4.54 -1.96 -16.20
CA THR A 89 -4.32 -2.31 -14.80
C THR A 89 -3.08 -3.17 -14.63
N VAL A 90 -2.34 -2.89 -13.55
CA VAL A 90 -1.27 -3.74 -13.03
C VAL A 90 -1.64 -4.16 -11.62
N SER A 91 -1.66 -5.45 -11.37
CA SER A 91 -1.81 -6.04 -10.04
C SER A 91 -0.83 -7.19 -9.85
N PHE A 92 -0.45 -7.45 -8.62
CA PHE A 92 0.55 -8.46 -8.29
C PHE A 92 0.25 -9.09 -6.93
N ASP A 93 0.70 -10.31 -6.71
CA ASP A 93 0.74 -10.93 -5.38
C ASP A 93 2.18 -10.92 -4.85
N ALA A 94 2.51 -9.91 -4.04
CA ALA A 94 3.85 -9.72 -3.52
C ALA A 94 4.31 -10.89 -2.61
N PHE A 95 3.39 -11.61 -1.99
CA PHE A 95 3.74 -12.73 -1.13
C PHE A 95 4.06 -13.96 -1.98
N ALA A 96 3.21 -14.29 -2.93
CA ALA A 96 3.43 -15.40 -3.83
C ALA A 96 4.68 -15.22 -4.72
N MET A 97 5.01 -13.97 -5.11
CA MET A 97 6.27 -13.64 -5.79
C MET A 97 7.52 -13.92 -4.93
N ASN A 98 7.37 -13.97 -3.61
CA ASN A 98 8.41 -14.32 -2.64
C ASN A 98 8.26 -15.77 -2.14
N ASP A 99 7.54 -16.63 -2.83
CA ASP A 99 7.24 -18.01 -2.45
C ASP A 99 6.59 -18.15 -1.06
N LEU A 100 5.81 -17.14 -0.65
CA LEU A 100 5.11 -17.09 0.63
C LEU A 100 3.61 -17.33 0.45
N ASP A 101 3.04 -18.18 1.28
CA ASP A 101 1.60 -18.37 1.39
C ASP A 101 0.96 -17.20 2.17
N GLY A 102 -0.08 -16.58 1.61
CA GLY A 102 -0.74 -15.43 2.23
C GLY A 102 -1.36 -15.74 3.61
N THR A 103 -1.79 -16.98 3.86
CA THR A 103 -2.31 -17.38 5.17
C THR A 103 -1.16 -17.46 6.18
N TRP A 104 -0.03 -18.02 5.77
CA TRP A 104 1.18 -18.07 6.59
C TRP A 104 1.68 -16.65 6.91
N VAL A 105 1.79 -15.79 5.89
CA VAL A 105 2.18 -14.38 6.05
C VAL A 105 1.30 -13.66 7.06
N ASN A 106 -0.02 -13.83 6.94
CA ASN A 106 -0.97 -13.15 7.80
C ASN A 106 -0.84 -13.55 9.27
N ARG A 107 -0.42 -14.79 9.54
CA ARG A 107 -0.23 -15.32 10.89
C ARG A 107 1.14 -15.02 11.48
N ASN A 108 2.17 -14.89 10.66
CA ASN A 108 3.57 -14.92 11.13
C ASN A 108 4.33 -13.61 10.92
N LEU A 109 3.87 -12.73 10.02
CA LEU A 109 4.55 -11.45 9.77
C LEU A 109 3.82 -10.28 10.41
N THR A 110 4.59 -9.34 10.93
CA THR A 110 4.07 -8.04 11.37
C THR A 110 3.58 -7.21 10.19
N ASP A 111 2.74 -6.21 10.41
CA ASP A 111 2.27 -5.35 9.34
C ASP A 111 3.41 -4.59 8.65
N GLY A 112 4.43 -4.15 9.40
CA GLY A 112 5.60 -3.53 8.80
C GLY A 112 6.36 -4.46 7.83
N ALA A 113 6.53 -5.74 8.19
CA ALA A 113 7.15 -6.72 7.31
C ALA A 113 6.32 -6.98 6.05
N LYS A 114 4.99 -7.12 6.18
CA LYS A 114 4.06 -7.25 5.05
C LYS A 114 4.14 -6.04 4.12
N GLN A 115 4.10 -4.83 4.70
CA GLN A 115 4.19 -3.58 3.97
C GLN A 115 5.51 -3.44 3.20
N ASN A 116 6.63 -3.88 3.78
CA ASN A 116 7.93 -3.85 3.10
C ASN A 116 7.95 -4.78 1.88
N LEU A 117 7.42 -6.01 1.99
CA LEU A 117 7.31 -6.92 0.85
C LEU A 117 6.48 -6.32 -0.28
N ILE A 118 5.28 -5.80 0.04
CA ILE A 118 4.40 -5.16 -0.94
C ILE A 118 5.05 -3.91 -1.55
N MET A 119 5.72 -3.08 -0.74
CA MET A 119 6.38 -1.86 -1.17
C MET A 119 7.46 -2.12 -2.21
N ASN A 120 8.26 -3.16 -2.02
CA ASN A 120 9.35 -3.49 -2.92
C ASN A 120 8.81 -3.85 -4.32
N VAL A 121 7.77 -4.67 -4.39
CA VAL A 121 7.15 -5.03 -5.67
C VAL A 121 6.43 -3.82 -6.28
N LEU A 122 5.72 -3.02 -5.49
CA LEU A 122 5.04 -1.82 -5.97
C LEU A 122 6.02 -0.80 -6.58
N ARG A 123 7.15 -0.56 -5.94
CA ARG A 123 8.19 0.33 -6.50
C ARG A 123 8.73 -0.17 -7.83
N GLY A 124 8.91 -1.47 -7.96
CA GLY A 124 9.29 -2.10 -9.23
C GLY A 124 8.22 -1.89 -10.31
N ALA A 125 6.94 -2.09 -9.96
CA ALA A 125 5.81 -1.86 -10.87
C ALA A 125 5.72 -0.39 -11.32
N ILE A 126 5.88 0.56 -10.38
CA ILE A 126 5.91 2.00 -10.70
C ILE A 126 7.08 2.31 -11.64
N ALA A 127 8.29 1.86 -11.33
CA ALA A 127 9.46 2.11 -12.16
C ALA A 127 9.29 1.51 -13.57
N PHE A 128 8.80 0.28 -13.67
CA PHE A 128 8.51 -0.37 -14.94
C PHE A 128 7.52 0.43 -15.79
N THR A 129 6.42 0.88 -15.20
CA THR A 129 5.38 1.63 -15.93
C THR A 129 5.84 3.03 -16.34
N LEU A 130 6.61 3.71 -15.49
CA LEU A 130 7.17 5.03 -15.82
C LEU A 130 8.20 4.94 -16.96
N ASN A 131 9.00 3.87 -17.01
CA ASN A 131 9.99 3.67 -18.08
C ASN A 131 9.36 3.41 -19.45
N GLN A 132 8.11 2.93 -19.49
CA GLN A 132 7.40 2.75 -20.77
C GLN A 132 6.96 4.07 -21.43
N ASN A 133 6.94 5.19 -20.68
CA ASN A 133 6.48 6.52 -21.12
C ASN A 133 5.09 6.53 -21.79
N ALA A 134 4.29 5.47 -21.56
CA ALA A 134 2.96 5.31 -22.19
C ALA A 134 1.86 5.95 -21.36
N TYR A 135 2.07 6.03 -20.03
CA TYR A 135 1.03 6.44 -19.08
C TYR A 135 1.31 7.84 -18.53
N THR A 136 0.33 8.73 -18.67
CA THR A 136 0.34 10.08 -18.11
C THR A 136 -0.53 10.21 -16.87
N ASP A 137 -1.46 9.26 -16.67
CA ASP A 137 -2.48 9.29 -15.63
C ASP A 137 -2.47 7.96 -14.86
N ILE A 138 -1.64 7.92 -13.81
CA ILE A 138 -1.47 6.73 -12.97
C ILE A 138 -2.24 6.93 -11.66
N VAL A 139 -3.08 5.94 -11.33
CA VAL A 139 -3.74 5.79 -10.03
C VAL A 139 -3.03 4.70 -9.26
N LEU A 140 -2.59 5.00 -8.04
CA LEU A 140 -2.18 3.97 -7.09
C LEU A 140 -3.37 3.64 -6.19
N TYR A 141 -3.73 2.38 -6.13
CA TYR A 141 -4.82 1.94 -5.28
C TYR A 141 -4.38 0.78 -4.39
N GLY A 142 -4.63 0.88 -3.09
CA GLY A 142 -4.28 -0.15 -2.13
C GLY A 142 -5.37 -0.43 -1.10
N GLN A 143 -5.38 -1.66 -0.59
CA GLN A 143 -6.29 -2.11 0.46
C GLN A 143 -5.50 -2.58 1.68
N SER A 144 -5.92 -2.22 2.90
CA SER A 144 -5.29 -2.65 4.16
C SER A 144 -3.78 -2.35 4.18
N ASN A 145 -2.89 -3.33 4.32
CA ASN A 145 -1.45 -3.13 4.24
C ASN A 145 -1.02 -2.46 2.92
N GLY A 146 -1.64 -2.84 1.80
CA GLY A 146 -1.43 -2.17 0.51
C GLY A 146 -1.89 -0.71 0.51
N ALA A 147 -2.94 -0.38 1.25
CA ALA A 147 -3.43 0.99 1.39
C ALA A 147 -2.38 1.92 2.02
N LYS A 148 -1.69 1.43 3.05
CA LYS A 148 -0.60 2.18 3.68
C LYS A 148 0.64 2.24 2.79
N VAL A 149 0.88 1.17 2.03
CA VAL A 149 2.00 1.09 1.08
C VAL A 149 1.86 2.09 -0.06
N VAL A 150 0.67 2.26 -0.66
CA VAL A 150 0.50 3.23 -1.76
C VAL A 150 0.69 4.67 -1.31
N ILE A 151 0.31 5.03 -0.07
CA ILE A 151 0.61 6.35 0.51
C ILE A 151 2.12 6.56 0.62
N ASN A 152 2.84 5.55 1.11
CA ASN A 152 4.29 5.61 1.33
C ASN A 152 5.13 5.41 0.04
N ALA A 153 4.53 4.97 -1.05
CA ALA A 153 5.23 4.74 -2.32
C ALA A 153 5.60 6.05 -3.04
N VAL A 154 4.87 7.14 -2.76
CA VAL A 154 5.10 8.45 -3.40
C VAL A 154 5.97 9.31 -2.51
N ASN A 155 7.16 9.62 -3.01
CA ASN A 155 8.08 10.51 -2.31
C ASN A 155 7.57 11.97 -2.41
N PRO A 156 7.25 12.65 -1.30
CA PRO A 156 6.80 14.03 -1.34
C PRO A 156 7.87 15.02 -1.84
N TYR A 157 9.15 14.64 -1.78
CA TYR A 157 10.28 15.43 -2.25
C TYR A 157 10.64 15.18 -3.72
N ASP A 158 10.16 14.07 -4.29
CA ASP A 158 10.33 13.72 -5.71
C ASP A 158 9.00 13.16 -6.26
N PRO A 159 7.96 13.99 -6.37
CA PRO A 159 6.67 13.54 -6.88
C PRO A 159 6.78 13.20 -8.36
N LYS A 160 6.28 12.05 -8.74
CA LYS A 160 6.17 11.66 -10.16
C LYS A 160 4.89 12.30 -10.74
N PRO A 161 5.00 13.21 -11.72
CA PRO A 161 3.85 13.97 -12.24
C PRO A 161 2.80 13.07 -12.92
N GLN A 162 3.17 11.86 -13.31
CA GLN A 162 2.26 10.86 -13.87
C GLN A 162 1.35 10.24 -12.79
N ILE A 163 1.79 10.18 -11.52
CA ILE A 163 0.95 9.67 -10.44
C ILE A 163 -0.01 10.77 -10.00
N LYS A 164 -1.25 10.68 -10.46
CA LYS A 164 -2.27 11.71 -10.27
C LYS A 164 -3.12 11.53 -9.02
N LEU A 165 -3.25 10.28 -8.55
CA LEU A 165 -4.20 9.95 -7.51
C LEU A 165 -3.74 8.75 -6.69
N ILE A 166 -3.94 8.82 -5.38
CA ILE A 166 -3.78 7.72 -4.44
C ILE A 166 -5.15 7.41 -3.82
N LEU A 167 -5.56 6.15 -3.90
CA LEU A 167 -6.76 5.61 -3.26
C LEU A 167 -6.32 4.59 -2.21
N SER A 168 -6.70 4.82 -0.97
CA SER A 168 -6.25 4.05 0.19
C SER A 168 -7.46 3.53 0.96
N GLU A 169 -7.78 2.23 0.82
CA GLU A 169 -8.92 1.60 1.50
C GLU A 169 -8.48 0.92 2.79
N ALA A 170 -8.99 1.40 3.90
CA ALA A 170 -8.81 0.83 5.23
C ALA A 170 -7.33 0.60 5.62
N PRO A 171 -6.44 1.61 5.54
CA PRO A 171 -5.05 1.45 5.96
C PRO A 171 -4.97 1.07 7.44
N PRO A 172 -4.09 0.12 7.83
CA PRO A 172 -3.94 -0.28 9.23
C PRO A 172 -3.22 0.81 10.04
N PRO A 173 -3.49 0.94 11.34
CA PRO A 173 -2.80 1.87 12.22
C PRO A 173 -1.34 1.47 12.48
N SER A 174 -0.99 0.21 12.25
CA SER A 174 0.32 -0.39 12.50
C SER A 174 1.22 -0.43 11.25
N GLY A 175 2.49 -0.73 11.45
CA GLY A 175 3.48 -0.87 10.38
C GLY A 175 4.26 0.42 10.12
N ASN A 176 4.60 0.70 8.87
CA ASN A 176 5.46 1.84 8.52
C ASN A 176 4.80 3.19 8.82
N PRO A 177 5.55 4.21 9.25
CA PRO A 177 5.02 5.55 9.47
C PRO A 177 4.46 6.16 8.17
N LEU A 178 3.50 7.07 8.32
CA LEU A 178 2.97 7.84 7.21
C LEU A 178 3.90 9.03 6.86
N PRO A 179 3.94 9.48 5.61
CA PRO A 179 4.80 10.59 5.21
C PRO A 179 4.36 11.92 5.85
N LEU A 180 5.32 12.80 6.14
CA LEU A 180 5.07 14.10 6.77
C LEU A 180 4.24 15.04 5.90
N ALA A 181 4.30 14.90 4.59
CA ALA A 181 3.56 15.73 3.64
C ALA A 181 3.12 14.93 2.42
N MET A 182 1.96 15.26 1.88
CA MET A 182 1.44 14.70 0.63
C MET A 182 1.27 15.81 -0.40
N LYS A 183 1.78 15.59 -1.62
CA LYS A 183 1.56 16.49 -2.75
C LYS A 183 0.60 15.90 -3.79
N THR A 184 0.47 14.59 -3.82
CA THR A 184 -0.45 13.87 -4.70
C THR A 184 -1.82 13.80 -4.03
N PRO A 185 -2.92 14.09 -4.73
CA PRO A 185 -4.28 13.89 -4.23
C PRO A 185 -4.45 12.48 -3.66
N THR A 186 -4.86 12.41 -2.39
CA THR A 186 -4.93 11.16 -1.63
C THR A 186 -6.28 11.07 -0.94
N PHE A 187 -7.01 10.00 -1.21
CA PHE A 187 -8.30 9.72 -0.59
C PHE A 187 -8.23 8.42 0.20
N LEU A 188 -8.61 8.52 1.49
CA LEU A 188 -8.70 7.37 2.38
C LEU A 188 -10.17 7.01 2.59
N PHE A 189 -10.47 5.73 2.54
CA PHE A 189 -11.84 5.21 2.71
C PHE A 189 -11.88 4.30 3.92
N PHE A 190 -12.81 4.55 4.84
CA PHE A 190 -12.95 3.79 6.08
C PHE A 190 -14.39 3.37 6.33
N GLY A 191 -14.55 2.14 6.80
CA GLY A 191 -15.80 1.73 7.44
C GLY A 191 -15.84 2.19 8.89
N GLU A 192 -16.94 2.79 9.34
CA GLU A 192 -17.09 3.17 10.77
C GLU A 192 -17.14 1.98 11.72
N LYS A 193 -17.41 0.78 11.18
CA LYS A 193 -17.39 -0.49 11.92
C LYS A 193 -16.11 -1.29 11.72
N ASP A 194 -15.12 -0.71 11.02
CA ASP A 194 -13.79 -1.29 10.89
C ASP A 194 -13.03 -1.11 12.20
N ASN A 195 -12.84 -2.19 12.91
CA ASN A 195 -12.07 -2.24 14.14
C ASN A 195 -10.70 -2.95 13.97
N TRP A 196 -10.29 -3.22 12.72
CA TRP A 196 -8.94 -3.65 12.37
C TRP A 196 -8.05 -2.56 11.82
N GLY A 197 -8.64 -1.52 11.32
CA GLY A 197 -7.97 -0.36 10.83
C GLY A 197 -8.84 0.85 11.10
N GLY A 198 -8.35 2.05 10.98
CA GLY A 198 -9.31 3.07 10.97
C GLY A 198 -9.03 4.33 11.74
N MET A 199 -10.04 5.17 11.71
CA MET A 199 -10.02 6.52 12.27
C MET A 199 -10.70 6.60 13.65
N ARG A 200 -11.01 5.49 14.31
CA ARG A 200 -11.71 5.52 15.59
C ARG A 200 -10.75 5.81 16.74
N GLU A 201 -11.11 6.78 17.56
CA GLU A 201 -10.37 7.14 18.78
C GLU A 201 -10.48 6.07 19.87
N ASP A 202 -11.61 5.35 19.88
CA ASP A 202 -11.94 4.32 20.86
C ASP A 202 -11.46 2.92 20.47
N ASP A 203 -10.72 2.79 19.37
CA ASP A 203 -10.06 1.54 18.99
C ASP A 203 -8.85 1.22 19.89
N LEU A 204 -9.10 1.39 21.18
CA LEU A 204 -8.26 1.02 22.30
C LEU A 204 -7.85 -0.46 22.29
N MET A 205 -8.54 -1.30 21.52
CA MET A 205 -8.14 -2.71 21.39
C MET A 205 -6.79 -2.83 20.66
N TRP A 206 -6.56 -2.03 19.63
CA TRP A 206 -5.28 -1.97 18.95
C TRP A 206 -4.24 -1.19 19.75
N SER A 207 -4.60 -0.01 20.27
CA SER A 207 -3.68 0.85 21.01
C SER A 207 -3.18 0.24 22.31
N ARG A 208 -3.98 -0.54 23.02
CA ARG A 208 -3.57 -1.19 24.28
C ARG A 208 -2.72 -2.45 24.09
N LYS A 209 -2.85 -3.14 22.94
CA LYS A 209 -2.09 -4.36 22.66
C LYS A 209 -0.85 -4.14 21.82
N LEU A 210 -0.75 -3.03 21.12
CA LEU A 210 0.35 -2.71 20.23
C LEU A 210 1.14 -1.53 20.79
N SER A 211 2.18 -1.81 21.55
CA SER A 211 3.15 -0.80 22.02
C SER A 211 3.96 -0.14 20.86
N TYR A 212 3.64 -0.43 19.62
CA TYR A 212 4.29 0.03 18.40
C TYR A 212 3.32 0.65 17.40
N LEU A 213 2.24 1.25 17.89
CA LEU A 213 1.42 2.12 17.03
C LEU A 213 2.29 3.24 16.50
N VAL A 214 2.13 3.47 15.21
CA VAL A 214 2.86 4.55 14.55
C VAL A 214 2.18 5.86 14.90
N GLU A 215 2.93 6.77 15.47
CA GLU A 215 2.51 8.16 15.68
C GLU A 215 2.87 9.03 14.46
N PRO A 216 2.03 9.94 14.05
CA PRO A 216 0.65 10.16 14.54
C PRO A 216 -0.31 9.03 14.11
N SER A 217 -1.44 8.90 14.80
CA SER A 217 -2.54 8.04 14.35
C SER A 217 -3.02 8.46 12.94
N ILE A 218 -3.69 7.57 12.21
CA ILE A 218 -4.16 7.91 10.85
C ILE A 218 -5.11 9.12 10.89
N LYS A 219 -5.97 9.22 11.92
CA LYS A 219 -6.88 10.36 12.08
C LYS A 219 -6.12 11.66 12.29
N GLU A 220 -5.15 11.67 13.21
CA GLU A 220 -4.29 12.83 13.45
C GLU A 220 -3.49 13.20 12.20
N TRP A 221 -2.95 12.21 11.51
CA TRP A 221 -2.23 12.44 10.26
C TRP A 221 -3.12 13.09 9.20
N VAL A 222 -4.34 12.60 8.98
CA VAL A 222 -5.30 13.22 8.04
C VAL A 222 -5.60 14.65 8.43
N THR A 223 -5.80 14.93 9.73
CA THR A 223 -6.04 16.28 10.25
C THR A 223 -4.83 17.19 9.98
N GLN A 224 -3.63 16.74 10.32
CA GLN A 224 -2.39 17.47 10.07
C GLN A 224 -2.18 17.79 8.58
N GLN A 225 -2.47 16.82 7.69
CA GLN A 225 -2.38 17.04 6.25
C GLN A 225 -3.38 18.09 5.78
N ALA A 226 -4.61 18.06 6.28
CA ALA A 226 -5.65 19.03 5.92
C ALA A 226 -5.32 20.44 6.42
N GLU A 227 -4.85 20.57 7.67
CA GLU A 227 -4.41 21.85 8.27
C GLU A 227 -3.21 22.45 7.52
N ALA A 228 -2.31 21.60 7.03
CA ALA A 228 -1.17 22.02 6.20
C ALA A 228 -1.56 22.34 4.74
N GLY A 229 -2.83 22.21 4.35
CA GLY A 229 -3.31 22.47 3.00
C GLY A 229 -2.91 21.38 1.98
N HIS A 230 -2.51 20.20 2.45
CA HIS A 230 -2.20 19.08 1.57
C HIS A 230 -3.47 18.40 1.04
N PRO A 231 -3.46 17.84 -0.18
CA PRO A 231 -4.64 17.28 -0.83
C PRO A 231 -4.98 15.87 -0.31
N VAL A 232 -5.26 15.76 0.99
CA VAL A 232 -5.62 14.51 1.67
C VAL A 232 -7.05 14.62 2.21
N LYS A 233 -7.88 13.60 1.93
CA LYS A 233 -9.27 13.53 2.42
C LYS A 233 -9.58 12.12 2.90
N ALA A 234 -10.37 12.02 3.97
CA ALA A 234 -10.96 10.77 4.44
C ALA A 234 -12.47 10.76 4.21
N ILE A 235 -13.00 9.60 3.82
CA ILE A 235 -14.42 9.34 3.61
C ILE A 235 -14.81 8.13 4.46
N LEU A 236 -15.89 8.28 5.24
CA LEU A 236 -16.37 7.26 6.16
C LEU A 236 -17.70 6.68 5.66
N TYR A 237 -17.88 5.37 5.89
CA TYR A 237 -19.08 4.61 5.52
C TYR A 237 -19.67 3.95 6.77
N PRO A 238 -20.90 4.31 7.18
CA PRO A 238 -21.40 3.99 8.51
C PRO A 238 -21.69 2.50 8.75
N ASN A 239 -21.97 1.74 7.70
CA ASN A 239 -22.30 0.31 7.79
C ASN A 239 -21.26 -0.59 7.10
N SER A 240 -20.01 -0.20 7.18
CA SER A 240 -18.88 -0.91 6.60
C SER A 240 -17.82 -1.23 7.65
N GLY A 241 -17.21 -2.39 7.49
CA GLY A 241 -16.02 -2.82 8.20
C GLY A 241 -14.78 -2.72 7.29
N HIS A 242 -13.79 -3.55 7.60
CA HIS A 242 -12.57 -3.69 6.80
C HIS A 242 -12.89 -4.34 5.45
N SER A 243 -12.35 -3.81 4.35
CA SER A 243 -12.52 -4.40 3.01
C SER A 243 -13.97 -4.45 2.49
N PHE A 244 -14.41 -3.38 1.86
CA PHE A 244 -15.80 -3.19 1.38
C PHE A 244 -16.31 -4.28 0.42
N HIS A 245 -15.42 -4.89 -0.39
CA HIS A 245 -15.80 -5.92 -1.37
C HIS A 245 -15.76 -7.35 -0.82
N SER A 246 -15.48 -7.55 0.46
CA SER A 246 -15.45 -8.89 1.08
C SER A 246 -16.85 -9.48 1.37
N GLY A 247 -17.90 -8.87 0.88
CA GLY A 247 -19.28 -9.32 1.05
C GLY A 247 -20.07 -8.51 2.08
N LYS A 248 -21.03 -9.15 2.72
CA LYS A 248 -21.84 -8.51 3.78
C LYS A 248 -21.00 -8.23 5.01
N LEU A 249 -21.34 -7.16 5.74
CA LEU A 249 -20.71 -6.85 7.01
C LEU A 249 -20.84 -8.04 7.98
N THR A 250 -19.69 -8.59 8.36
CA THR A 250 -19.61 -9.84 9.14
C THR A 250 -18.45 -9.77 10.12
N PRO A 251 -18.64 -10.16 11.40
CA PRO A 251 -17.52 -10.32 12.32
C PRO A 251 -16.64 -11.51 11.91
N VAL A 252 -15.35 -11.32 11.92
CA VAL A 252 -14.36 -12.36 11.61
C VAL A 252 -13.25 -12.33 12.65
N SER A 253 -12.94 -13.50 13.21
CA SER A 253 -11.83 -13.65 14.14
C SER A 253 -10.58 -14.14 13.42
N ARG A 254 -9.45 -13.51 13.70
CA ARG A 254 -8.14 -13.88 13.15
C ARG A 254 -7.09 -13.93 14.26
N ASN A 255 -6.22 -14.92 14.18
CA ASN A 255 -5.04 -14.95 15.03
C ASN A 255 -3.93 -14.16 14.35
N MET A 256 -3.44 -13.12 15.01
CA MET A 256 -2.42 -12.22 14.46
C MET A 256 -1.11 -12.36 15.25
N ALA A 257 0.00 -12.37 14.54
CA ALA A 257 1.34 -12.52 15.11
C ALA A 257 1.61 -11.46 16.20
N GLY A 258 2.01 -11.91 17.39
CA GLY A 258 2.33 -11.04 18.52
C GLY A 258 1.14 -10.43 19.26
N ILE A 259 -0.10 -10.64 18.78
CA ILE A 259 -1.31 -9.98 19.32
C ILE A 259 -2.32 -10.99 19.86
N GLY A 260 -2.37 -12.19 19.26
CA GLY A 260 -3.37 -13.23 19.56
C GLY A 260 -4.63 -13.08 18.69
N THR A 261 -5.74 -13.65 19.15
CA THR A 261 -7.01 -13.62 18.40
C THR A 261 -7.69 -12.26 18.54
N ILE A 262 -7.97 -11.65 17.40
CA ILE A 262 -8.74 -10.41 17.27
C ILE A 262 -10.00 -10.68 16.46
N THR A 263 -11.12 -10.14 16.91
CA THR A 263 -12.38 -10.15 16.15
C THR A 263 -12.60 -8.76 15.59
N GLY A 264 -12.72 -8.67 14.27
CA GLY A 264 -13.01 -7.45 13.55
C GLY A 264 -14.15 -7.64 12.57
N ASN A 265 -14.71 -6.54 12.08
CA ASN A 265 -15.76 -6.57 11.07
C ASN A 265 -15.15 -6.41 9.68
N ILE A 266 -15.54 -7.29 8.75
CA ILE A 266 -15.19 -7.17 7.32
C ILE A 266 -16.46 -7.03 6.48
N GLY A 267 -16.30 -6.52 5.26
CA GLY A 267 -17.41 -6.32 4.33
C GLY A 267 -18.17 -5.03 4.58
N ALA A 268 -19.25 -4.84 3.86
CA ALA A 268 -20.07 -3.63 3.90
C ALA A 268 -21.55 -3.94 3.69
N SER A 269 -22.44 -3.02 4.08
CA SER A 269 -23.80 -3.02 3.58
C SER A 269 -23.82 -2.87 2.06
N ASN A 270 -24.89 -3.22 1.42
CA ASN A 270 -25.01 -3.06 -0.03
C ASN A 270 -25.01 -1.57 -0.42
N GLU A 271 -25.68 -0.75 0.37
CA GLU A 271 -25.78 0.70 0.21
C GLU A 271 -24.40 1.35 0.27
N ASP A 272 -23.64 1.05 1.33
CA ASP A 272 -22.28 1.60 1.52
C ASP A 272 -21.34 1.17 0.41
N ARG A 273 -21.42 -0.10 -0.03
CA ARG A 273 -20.59 -0.59 -1.13
C ARG A 273 -20.90 0.12 -2.44
N VAL A 274 -22.18 0.29 -2.76
CA VAL A 274 -22.60 1.03 -3.96
C VAL A 274 -22.19 2.51 -3.86
N GLN A 275 -22.32 3.11 -2.68
CA GLN A 275 -21.88 4.50 -2.48
C GLN A 275 -20.36 4.63 -2.60
N TYR A 276 -19.61 3.71 -2.00
CA TYR A 276 -18.15 3.65 -2.13
C TYR A 276 -17.70 3.56 -3.60
N GLU A 277 -18.28 2.67 -4.40
CA GLU A 277 -17.95 2.53 -5.82
C GLU A 277 -18.28 3.82 -6.61
N LYS A 278 -19.40 4.48 -6.31
CA LYS A 278 -19.77 5.78 -6.88
C LYS A 278 -18.77 6.88 -6.51
N ASP A 279 -18.37 6.95 -5.24
CA ASP A 279 -17.43 7.94 -4.75
C ASP A 279 -16.05 7.74 -5.37
N VAL A 280 -15.54 6.51 -5.43
CA VAL A 280 -14.28 6.20 -6.10
C VAL A 280 -14.34 6.60 -7.57
N LYS A 281 -15.40 6.22 -8.29
CA LYS A 281 -15.57 6.58 -9.71
C LYS A 281 -15.62 8.10 -9.90
N ARG A 282 -16.39 8.81 -9.07
CA ARG A 282 -16.50 10.28 -9.10
C ARG A 282 -15.12 10.94 -8.89
N ILE A 283 -14.38 10.53 -7.85
CA ILE A 283 -13.05 11.06 -7.55
C ILE A 283 -12.08 10.82 -8.71
N VAL A 284 -12.07 9.60 -9.24
CA VAL A 284 -11.25 9.26 -10.41
C VAL A 284 -11.64 10.13 -11.60
N SER A 285 -12.94 10.31 -11.89
CA SER A 285 -13.41 11.12 -13.01
C SER A 285 -13.06 12.60 -12.88
N GLU A 286 -13.12 13.15 -11.67
CA GLU A 286 -12.77 14.56 -11.39
C GLU A 286 -11.27 14.84 -11.61
N ILE A 287 -10.39 13.88 -11.31
CA ILE A 287 -8.93 14.05 -11.34
C ILE A 287 -8.34 13.59 -12.68
N ILE A 288 -8.81 12.45 -13.20
CA ILE A 288 -8.24 11.77 -14.39
C ILE A 288 -9.02 12.12 -15.67
N LYS A 289 -10.24 12.70 -15.55
CA LYS A 289 -11.15 12.95 -16.65
C LYS A 289 -11.44 11.68 -17.45
N LEU A 290 -12.33 10.87 -16.91
CA LEU A 290 -12.87 9.72 -17.65
C LEU A 290 -13.73 10.25 -18.81
N ASP A 291 -13.49 9.73 -20.01
CA ASP A 291 -14.27 10.03 -21.21
C ASP A 291 -15.68 9.47 -21.09
#